data_cf9c0fcaf3805f19c9fec352829c3f73
#
_entry.id   cf9c0fcaf3805f19c9fec352829c3f73
#
_cell.length_a   1.000
_cell.length_b   1.000
_cell.length_c   1.000
_cell.angle_alpha   90.00
_cell.angle_beta   90.00
_cell.angle_gamma   90.00
#
_symmetry.space_group_name_H-M   'P 1'
#
loop_
_entity.id
_entity.type
_entity.pdbx_description
1 polymer ?
#
loop_
_entity_poly.entity_id
_entity_poly.type
_entity_poly.pdbx_seq_one_letter_code
_entity_poly.pdbx_strand_id
1 'polypeptide(L)'
;EKKTVHVVPLRKADILAKKLDKYVEKGIRYWKSQGAAALAEKVVTKVKNVRQGPPSYQKWIRHHLPDRNELEKQKKTSFGYRPKLSFVVPLYKTPEKYLRRLTESFQEQTYSNWELCFSDGSGAQSPLTELLKELTAKDNRIKYVSHEEPLQISENTNSAIEIATGDFIAFADHDDELTPDALFRCVKALNEDPELKVLYSDEDKMSMDGHKFFQPHFKPDFDLDLLCSVNYICHLLAVRKDVAERAGSYQSAFDGAQDLDFILRCSEQAKKIYHVPKILYHWRCHMD
;
A
#
# COMPACT_ATOMS: atom_id res chain seq x y z
N GLU A 1 12.31 7.61 51.23
CA GLU A 1 12.68 8.80 50.47
C GLU A 1 12.77 8.44 48.97
N LYS A 2 11.85 8.96 48.18
CA LYS A 2 11.87 8.78 46.71
C LYS A 2 12.86 9.79 46.14
N LYS A 3 13.99 9.29 45.62
CA LYS A 3 14.93 10.13 44.85
C LYS A 3 14.30 10.46 43.49
N THR A 4 13.94 11.70 43.30
CA THR A 4 13.51 12.21 41.99
C THR A 4 14.73 12.39 41.10
N VAL A 5 14.83 11.62 40.04
CA VAL A 5 15.89 11.76 39.04
C VAL A 5 15.47 12.87 38.07
N HIS A 6 16.13 14.01 38.12
CA HIS A 6 15.95 15.08 37.13
C HIS A 6 16.74 14.74 35.86
N VAL A 7 16.03 14.37 34.79
CA VAL A 7 16.63 14.19 33.47
C VAL A 7 16.70 15.56 32.80
N VAL A 8 17.93 16.12 32.70
CA VAL A 8 18.18 17.36 31.97
C VAL A 8 18.35 17.00 30.48
N PRO A 9 17.53 17.53 29.56
CA PRO A 9 17.71 17.25 28.12
C PRO A 9 19.02 17.85 27.61
N LEU A 10 19.86 17.03 26.98
CA LEU A 10 21.09 17.46 26.32
C LEU A 10 20.77 18.49 25.22
N ARG A 11 21.50 19.60 25.18
CA ARG A 11 21.38 20.58 24.08
C ARG A 11 21.79 19.92 22.76
N LYS A 12 21.15 20.31 21.63
CA LYS A 12 21.52 19.81 20.31
C LYS A 12 22.98 19.91 19.97
N ALA A 13 23.66 20.98 20.47
CA ALA A 13 25.10 21.20 20.33
C ALA A 13 25.95 20.11 21.03
N ASP A 14 25.53 19.67 22.23
CA ASP A 14 26.25 18.64 22.99
C ASP A 14 26.12 17.26 22.36
N ILE A 15 24.98 16.99 21.73
CA ILE A 15 24.77 15.76 20.96
C ILE A 15 25.62 15.75 19.68
N LEU A 16 25.76 16.91 19.02
CA LEU A 16 26.62 17.07 17.84
C LEU A 16 28.07 16.89 18.16
N ALA A 17 28.56 17.53 19.27
CA ALA A 17 29.92 17.40 19.73
C ALA A 17 30.27 15.95 20.07
N LYS A 18 29.46 15.26 20.86
CA LYS A 18 29.66 13.83 21.17
C LYS A 18 29.67 12.93 19.93
N LYS A 19 28.87 13.24 18.92
CA LYS A 19 28.91 12.52 17.64
C LYS A 19 30.21 12.78 16.88
N LEU A 20 30.67 14.03 16.88
CA LEU A 20 31.92 14.42 16.21
C LEU A 20 33.14 13.71 16.85
N ASP A 21 33.26 13.73 18.17
CA ASP A 21 34.31 13.04 18.93
C ASP A 21 34.36 11.55 18.60
N LYS A 22 33.22 10.89 18.56
CA LYS A 22 33.11 9.47 18.19
C LYS A 22 33.56 9.19 16.74
N TYR A 23 33.37 10.13 15.82
CA TYR A 23 33.87 10.00 14.45
C TYR A 23 35.36 10.22 14.34
N VAL A 24 35.88 11.18 15.08
CA VAL A 24 37.36 11.47 15.18
C VAL A 24 38.10 10.26 15.75
N GLU A 25 37.63 9.71 16.87
CA GLU A 25 38.22 8.50 17.47
C GLU A 25 38.22 7.29 16.53
N LYS A 26 37.09 7.08 15.79
CA LYS A 26 37.01 6.02 14.78
C LYS A 26 38.02 6.28 13.64
N GLY A 27 38.16 7.52 13.20
CA GLY A 27 39.15 7.91 12.18
C GLY A 27 40.58 7.63 12.60
N ILE A 28 40.95 8.02 13.83
CA ILE A 28 42.29 7.79 14.40
C ILE A 28 42.56 6.27 14.55
N ARG A 29 41.62 5.49 15.03
CA ARG A 29 41.73 4.04 15.13
C ARG A 29 41.96 3.38 13.76
N TYR A 30 41.20 3.81 12.76
CA TYR A 30 41.32 3.29 11.40
C TYR A 30 42.64 3.65 10.74
N TRP A 31 43.08 4.91 10.93
CA TRP A 31 44.44 5.35 10.50
C TRP A 31 45.56 4.52 11.10
N LYS A 32 45.51 4.28 12.40
CA LYS A 32 46.52 3.47 13.10
C LYS A 32 46.56 2.01 12.62
N SER A 33 45.43 1.47 12.18
CA SER A 33 45.32 0.06 11.75
C SER A 33 45.56 -0.16 10.25
N GLN A 34 45.22 0.79 9.39
CA GLN A 34 45.18 0.63 7.93
C GLN A 34 46.05 1.66 7.17
N GLY A 35 46.60 2.64 7.85
CA GLY A 35 47.45 3.68 7.27
C GLY A 35 46.68 4.88 6.69
N ALA A 36 47.46 5.93 6.37
CA ALA A 36 46.92 7.21 5.92
C ALA A 36 46.23 7.14 4.55
N ALA A 37 46.75 6.33 3.61
CA ALA A 37 46.16 6.19 2.29
C ALA A 37 44.77 5.55 2.34
N ALA A 38 44.60 4.49 3.13
CA ALA A 38 43.29 3.83 3.32
C ALA A 38 42.27 4.72 4.02
N LEU A 39 42.72 5.57 4.97
CA LEU A 39 41.85 6.56 5.60
C LEU A 39 41.40 7.63 4.58
N ALA A 40 42.34 8.13 3.77
CA ALA A 40 42.04 9.13 2.73
C ALA A 40 41.00 8.56 1.70
N GLU A 41 41.20 7.34 1.24
CA GLU A 41 40.24 6.67 0.35
C GLU A 41 38.87 6.50 0.98
N LYS A 42 38.81 6.07 2.25
CA LYS A 42 37.55 5.93 2.99
C LYS A 42 36.87 7.28 3.21
N VAL A 43 37.60 8.35 3.47
CA VAL A 43 37.07 9.72 3.59
C VAL A 43 36.53 10.20 2.22
N VAL A 44 37.31 10.02 1.15
CA VAL A 44 36.88 10.39 -0.21
C VAL A 44 35.60 9.62 -0.62
N THR A 45 35.53 8.32 -0.36
CA THR A 45 34.35 7.49 -0.62
C THR A 45 33.17 7.97 0.21
N LYS A 46 33.38 8.29 1.50
CA LYS A 46 32.32 8.79 2.36
C LYS A 46 31.85 10.19 1.94
N VAL A 47 32.76 11.08 1.53
CA VAL A 47 32.40 12.40 1.00
C VAL A 47 31.65 12.28 -0.33
N LYS A 48 32.07 11.37 -1.24
CA LYS A 48 31.32 11.07 -2.47
C LYS A 48 29.91 10.56 -2.15
N ASN A 49 29.79 9.63 -1.22
CA ASN A 49 28.49 9.09 -0.80
C ASN A 49 27.61 10.13 -0.10
N VAL A 50 28.21 11.05 0.69
CA VAL A 50 27.48 12.17 1.31
C VAL A 50 27.07 13.22 0.28
N ARG A 51 27.90 13.49 -0.74
CA ARG A 51 27.55 14.39 -1.84
C ARG A 51 26.49 13.82 -2.77
N GLN A 52 26.47 12.49 -2.94
CA GLN A 52 25.42 11.82 -3.73
C GLN A 52 24.18 11.56 -2.89
N GLY A 53 24.27 11.59 -1.54
CA GLY A 53 23.24 11.16 -0.60
C GLY A 53 22.85 9.67 -0.81
N PRO A 54 22.18 9.01 0.13
CA PRO A 54 21.44 7.82 -0.21
C PRO A 54 20.43 8.19 -1.29
N PRO A 55 20.21 7.33 -2.31
CA PRO A 55 19.21 7.60 -3.32
C PRO A 55 17.92 7.96 -2.61
N SER A 56 17.48 9.21 -2.78
CA SER A 56 16.22 9.66 -2.18
C SER A 56 15.11 8.80 -2.75
N TYR A 57 14.32 8.14 -1.88
CA TYR A 57 13.18 7.34 -2.34
C TYR A 57 12.28 8.15 -3.29
N GLN A 58 12.11 9.44 -3.04
CA GLN A 58 11.41 10.37 -3.93
C GLN A 58 11.98 10.41 -5.36
N LYS A 59 13.29 10.32 -5.52
CA LYS A 59 13.91 10.21 -6.85
C LYS A 59 13.69 8.83 -7.43
N TRP A 60 13.86 7.80 -6.61
CA TRP A 60 13.69 6.42 -7.04
C TRP A 60 12.28 6.16 -7.57
N ILE A 61 11.24 6.50 -6.79
CA ILE A 61 9.84 6.25 -7.18
C ILE A 61 9.47 6.99 -8.47
N ARG A 62 9.90 8.25 -8.65
CA ARG A 62 9.64 9.01 -9.88
C ARG A 62 10.21 8.38 -11.15
N HIS A 63 11.30 7.59 -11.03
CA HIS A 63 11.90 6.86 -12.15
C HIS A 63 11.30 5.47 -12.34
N HIS A 64 10.54 4.97 -11.38
CA HIS A 64 9.94 3.63 -11.39
C HIS A 64 8.43 3.65 -11.63
N LEU A 65 7.78 4.79 -11.46
CA LEU A 65 6.42 4.98 -11.95
C LEU A 65 6.43 5.05 -13.48
N PRO A 66 5.38 4.53 -14.14
CA PRO A 66 5.27 4.57 -15.60
C PRO A 66 5.22 6.00 -16.12
N ASP A 67 5.95 6.29 -17.18
CA ASP A 67 5.85 7.57 -17.87
C ASP A 67 4.59 7.61 -18.76
N ARG A 68 4.27 8.79 -19.29
CA ARG A 68 3.11 8.99 -20.14
C ARG A 68 3.10 8.06 -21.37
N ASN A 69 4.27 7.81 -21.97
CA ASN A 69 4.36 6.96 -23.15
C ASN A 69 4.08 5.48 -22.80
N GLU A 70 4.56 5.04 -21.63
CA GLU A 70 4.27 3.69 -21.13
C GLU A 70 2.77 3.55 -20.82
N LEU A 71 2.16 4.52 -20.14
CA LEU A 71 0.71 4.51 -19.87
C LEU A 71 -0.12 4.46 -21.16
N GLU A 72 0.24 5.22 -22.19
CA GLU A 72 -0.46 5.18 -23.48
C GLU A 72 -0.28 3.84 -24.24
N LYS A 73 0.88 3.19 -24.10
CA LYS A 73 1.07 1.83 -24.61
C LYS A 73 0.21 0.81 -23.86
N GLN A 74 0.15 0.92 -22.54
CA GLN A 74 -0.66 0.04 -21.72
C GLN A 74 -2.15 0.13 -22.07
N LYS A 75 -2.69 1.34 -22.25
CA LYS A 75 -4.10 1.55 -22.68
C LYS A 75 -4.42 0.88 -24.01
N LYS A 76 -3.43 0.75 -24.90
CA LYS A 76 -3.58 0.12 -26.21
C LYS A 76 -3.32 -1.39 -26.18
N THR A 77 -2.84 -1.93 -25.06
CA THR A 77 -2.53 -3.36 -24.95
C THR A 77 -3.82 -4.18 -24.90
N SER A 78 -3.90 -5.19 -25.75
CA SER A 78 -4.99 -6.16 -25.72
C SER A 78 -4.54 -7.41 -24.97
N PHE A 79 -5.30 -7.82 -23.96
CA PHE A 79 -5.09 -9.05 -23.22
C PHE A 79 -6.02 -10.16 -23.74
N GLY A 80 -5.53 -11.39 -23.83
CA GLY A 80 -6.34 -12.57 -24.17
C GLY A 80 -7.30 -12.93 -23.02
N TYR A 81 -6.86 -12.83 -21.78
CA TYR A 81 -7.68 -12.94 -20.58
C TYR A 81 -7.91 -11.55 -19.99
N ARG A 82 -9.17 -11.16 -19.86
CA ARG A 82 -9.58 -9.83 -19.42
C ARG A 82 -10.49 -9.91 -18.19
N PRO A 83 -9.95 -10.35 -17.03
CA PRO A 83 -10.76 -10.47 -15.82
C PRO A 83 -11.26 -9.11 -15.36
N LYS A 84 -12.44 -9.09 -14.77
CA LYS A 84 -12.98 -7.93 -14.06
C LYS A 84 -12.47 -7.93 -12.63
N LEU A 85 -11.88 -6.82 -12.19
CA LEU A 85 -11.43 -6.64 -10.82
C LEU A 85 -12.44 -5.79 -10.06
N SER A 86 -13.01 -6.34 -8.99
CA SER A 86 -13.89 -5.61 -8.06
C SER A 86 -13.08 -5.14 -6.87
N PHE A 87 -12.98 -3.84 -6.70
CA PHE A 87 -12.35 -3.25 -5.52
C PHE A 87 -13.39 -2.95 -4.45
N VAL A 88 -13.23 -3.60 -3.33
CA VAL A 88 -14.07 -3.51 -2.15
C VAL A 88 -13.52 -2.45 -1.22
N VAL A 89 -14.33 -1.45 -0.88
CA VAL A 89 -13.92 -0.29 -0.08
C VAL A 89 -14.96 -0.01 0.99
N PRO A 90 -14.71 -0.39 2.24
CA PRO A 90 -15.56 -0.02 3.36
C PRO A 90 -15.37 1.47 3.70
N LEU A 91 -16.46 2.20 3.82
CA LEU A 91 -16.50 3.62 4.16
C LEU A 91 -17.06 3.81 5.58
N TYR A 92 -16.42 4.68 6.35
CA TYR A 92 -16.92 5.10 7.65
C TYR A 92 -16.53 6.55 7.92
N LYS A 93 -17.51 7.45 7.82
CA LYS A 93 -17.31 8.91 8.01
C LYS A 93 -16.12 9.46 7.22
N THR A 94 -15.88 8.90 6.05
CA THR A 94 -14.75 9.23 5.18
C THR A 94 -14.78 10.70 4.76
N PRO A 95 -13.68 11.45 4.88
CA PRO A 95 -13.61 12.78 4.30
C PRO A 95 -13.75 12.74 2.77
N GLU A 96 -14.70 13.52 2.22
CA GLU A 96 -15.03 13.56 0.79
C GLU A 96 -13.80 13.68 -0.11
N LYS A 97 -12.84 14.54 0.27
CA LYS A 97 -11.61 14.77 -0.52
C LYS A 97 -10.80 13.49 -0.78
N TYR A 98 -10.76 12.55 0.17
CA TYR A 98 -10.02 11.31 0.01
C TYR A 98 -10.79 10.32 -0.87
N LEU A 99 -12.10 10.20 -0.67
CA LEU A 99 -12.93 9.36 -1.52
C LEU A 99 -12.90 9.81 -2.99
N ARG A 100 -12.87 11.11 -3.24
CA ARG A 100 -12.68 11.65 -4.61
C ARG A 100 -11.31 11.27 -5.16
N ARG A 101 -10.23 11.39 -4.37
CA ARG A 101 -8.87 11.03 -4.81
C ARG A 101 -8.74 9.54 -5.11
N LEU A 102 -9.27 8.69 -4.22
CA LEU A 102 -9.34 7.25 -4.48
C LEU A 102 -10.06 6.98 -5.82
N THR A 103 -11.25 7.54 -6.00
CA THR A 103 -12.05 7.36 -7.23
C THR A 103 -11.29 7.84 -8.47
N GLU A 104 -10.63 8.99 -8.42
CA GLU A 104 -9.80 9.52 -9.50
C GLU A 104 -8.66 8.55 -9.84
N SER A 105 -7.99 7.96 -8.85
CA SER A 105 -6.89 6.98 -9.08
C SER A 105 -7.38 5.72 -9.84
N PHE A 106 -8.65 5.36 -9.69
CA PHE A 106 -9.27 4.29 -10.48
C PHE A 106 -9.63 4.74 -11.90
N GLN A 107 -10.12 5.95 -12.06
CA GLN A 107 -10.44 6.51 -13.39
C GLN A 107 -9.18 6.71 -14.25
N GLU A 108 -8.03 6.92 -13.62
CA GLU A 108 -6.72 7.02 -14.26
C GLU A 108 -6.11 5.67 -14.67
N GLN A 109 -6.68 4.53 -14.23
CA GLN A 109 -6.14 3.20 -14.54
C GLN A 109 -6.05 2.94 -16.04
N THR A 110 -4.93 2.36 -16.47
CA THR A 110 -4.72 1.98 -17.88
C THR A 110 -5.48 0.72 -18.29
N TYR A 111 -5.91 -0.09 -17.35
CA TYR A 111 -6.82 -1.21 -17.54
C TYR A 111 -8.24 -0.82 -17.13
N SER A 112 -9.20 -0.99 -18.01
CA SER A 112 -10.55 -0.41 -17.86
C SER A 112 -11.61 -1.34 -17.28
N ASN A 113 -11.36 -2.68 -17.23
CA ASN A 113 -12.35 -3.65 -16.76
C ASN A 113 -12.27 -3.84 -15.24
N TRP A 114 -12.72 -2.84 -14.53
CA TRP A 114 -12.80 -2.81 -13.06
C TRP A 114 -14.14 -2.26 -12.59
N GLU A 115 -14.41 -2.44 -11.32
CA GLU A 115 -15.51 -1.78 -10.61
C GLU A 115 -15.07 -1.41 -9.19
N LEU A 116 -15.65 -0.33 -8.66
CA LEU A 116 -15.56 0.08 -7.26
C LEU A 116 -16.86 -0.29 -6.54
N CYS A 117 -16.75 -1.03 -5.46
CA CYS A 117 -17.84 -1.47 -4.61
C CYS A 117 -17.70 -0.82 -3.24
N PHE A 118 -18.41 0.28 -3.02
CA PHE A 118 -18.43 0.98 -1.74
C PHE A 118 -19.51 0.40 -0.82
N SER A 119 -19.18 0.21 0.45
CA SER A 119 -20.17 0.00 1.52
C SER A 119 -20.04 1.12 2.53
N ASP A 120 -21.09 1.90 2.69
CA ASP A 120 -21.11 3.01 3.63
C ASP A 120 -21.74 2.59 4.96
N GLY A 121 -20.89 2.18 5.88
CA GLY A 121 -21.24 1.81 7.25
C GLY A 121 -21.33 3.00 8.21
N SER A 122 -21.51 4.23 7.73
CA SER A 122 -21.61 5.43 8.58
C SER A 122 -22.97 5.57 9.28
N GLY A 123 -23.98 4.79 8.87
CA GLY A 123 -25.36 4.87 9.35
C GLY A 123 -26.22 5.89 8.60
N ALA A 124 -27.48 6.05 9.02
CA ALA A 124 -28.51 6.85 8.33
C ALA A 124 -28.13 8.34 8.08
N GLN A 125 -27.23 8.90 8.89
CA GLN A 125 -26.77 10.29 8.76
C GLN A 125 -25.38 10.38 8.10
N SER A 126 -25.09 9.51 7.14
CA SER A 126 -23.81 9.52 6.44
C SER A 126 -23.56 10.86 5.73
N PRO A 127 -22.38 11.46 5.91
CA PRO A 127 -22.01 12.66 5.17
C PRO A 127 -21.68 12.36 3.69
N LEU A 128 -21.64 11.07 3.29
CA LEU A 128 -21.23 10.64 1.95
C LEU A 128 -22.39 10.44 0.98
N THR A 129 -23.64 10.46 1.45
CA THR A 129 -24.82 10.09 0.66
C THR A 129 -24.90 10.82 -0.69
N GLU A 130 -24.73 12.14 -0.69
CA GLU A 130 -24.80 12.91 -1.94
C GLU A 130 -23.58 12.68 -2.84
N LEU A 131 -22.40 12.53 -2.25
CA LEU A 131 -21.18 12.20 -3.01
C LEU A 131 -21.29 10.83 -3.70
N LEU A 132 -21.79 9.80 -3.01
CA LEU A 132 -21.95 8.46 -3.57
C LEU A 132 -22.96 8.45 -4.73
N LYS A 133 -24.05 9.19 -4.60
CA LYS A 133 -25.00 9.40 -5.70
C LYS A 133 -24.35 10.08 -6.90
N GLU A 134 -23.54 11.12 -6.65
CA GLU A 134 -22.81 11.85 -7.70
C GLU A 134 -21.84 10.92 -8.43
N LEU A 135 -21.01 10.16 -7.68
CA LEU A 135 -19.98 9.29 -8.25
C LEU A 135 -20.60 8.16 -9.10
N THR A 136 -21.65 7.51 -8.60
CA THR A 136 -22.34 6.43 -9.34
C THR A 136 -23.08 6.93 -10.56
N ALA A 137 -23.61 8.16 -10.54
CA ALA A 137 -24.24 8.76 -11.71
C ALA A 137 -23.23 9.12 -12.81
N LYS A 138 -21.99 9.42 -12.45
CA LYS A 138 -20.91 9.78 -13.39
C LYS A 138 -20.19 8.59 -14.00
N ASP A 139 -20.07 7.48 -13.25
CA ASP A 139 -19.33 6.30 -13.70
C ASP A 139 -20.08 5.04 -13.28
N ASN A 140 -20.60 4.30 -14.24
CA ASN A 140 -21.39 3.09 -14.03
C ASN A 140 -20.59 1.90 -13.49
N ARG A 141 -19.27 2.02 -13.40
CA ARG A 141 -18.38 1.05 -12.74
C ARG A 141 -18.34 1.23 -11.23
N ILE A 142 -18.92 2.31 -10.73
CA ILE A 142 -18.99 2.59 -9.29
C ILE A 142 -20.35 2.14 -8.78
N LYS A 143 -20.35 1.37 -7.70
CA LYS A 143 -21.53 0.89 -7.01
C LYS A 143 -21.42 1.21 -5.53
N TYR A 144 -22.55 1.35 -4.86
CA TYR A 144 -22.54 1.48 -3.40
C TYR A 144 -23.77 0.85 -2.76
N VAL A 145 -23.61 0.51 -1.50
CA VAL A 145 -24.67 0.19 -0.56
C VAL A 145 -24.51 1.06 0.67
N SER A 146 -25.61 1.52 1.26
CA SER A 146 -25.62 2.31 2.48
C SER A 146 -26.47 1.60 3.54
N HIS A 147 -26.15 1.80 4.80
CA HIS A 147 -26.75 1.13 5.93
C HIS A 147 -27.43 2.15 6.86
N GLU A 148 -28.54 1.77 7.46
CA GLU A 148 -29.26 2.59 8.44
C GLU A 148 -28.51 2.64 9.77
N GLU A 149 -27.95 1.50 10.19
CA GLU A 149 -27.13 1.38 11.38
C GLU A 149 -25.64 1.38 11.03
N PRO A 150 -24.78 1.95 11.89
CA PRO A 150 -23.35 1.88 11.70
C PRO A 150 -22.83 0.43 11.71
N LEU A 151 -21.95 0.09 10.77
CA LEU A 151 -21.32 -1.21 10.67
C LEU A 151 -19.88 -1.20 11.18
N GLN A 152 -19.45 -2.33 11.75
CA GLN A 152 -18.04 -2.58 12.05
C GLN A 152 -17.30 -2.96 10.75
N ILE A 153 -15.96 -2.98 10.82
CA ILE A 153 -15.12 -3.11 9.61
C ILE A 153 -15.38 -4.40 8.83
N SER A 154 -15.48 -5.54 9.49
CA SER A 154 -15.72 -6.82 8.82
C SER A 154 -17.09 -6.87 8.15
N GLU A 155 -18.15 -6.45 8.85
CA GLU A 155 -19.50 -6.40 8.31
C GLU A 155 -19.60 -5.45 7.12
N ASN A 156 -18.98 -4.28 7.24
CA ASN A 156 -18.95 -3.26 6.19
C ASN A 156 -18.19 -3.76 4.96
N THR A 157 -17.05 -4.43 5.15
CA THR A 157 -16.28 -5.05 4.07
C THR A 157 -17.09 -6.16 3.37
N ASN A 158 -17.75 -7.03 4.14
CA ASN A 158 -18.59 -8.09 3.61
C ASN A 158 -19.74 -7.53 2.76
N SER A 159 -20.38 -6.47 3.22
CA SER A 159 -21.45 -5.81 2.47
C SER A 159 -20.96 -5.25 1.12
N ALA A 160 -19.72 -4.73 1.05
CA ALA A 160 -19.13 -4.33 -0.22
C ALA A 160 -18.76 -5.53 -1.12
N ILE A 161 -18.37 -6.69 -0.53
CA ILE A 161 -18.12 -7.93 -1.27
C ILE A 161 -19.41 -8.44 -1.92
N GLU A 162 -20.56 -8.34 -1.25
CA GLU A 162 -21.85 -8.83 -1.77
C GLU A 162 -22.26 -8.17 -3.08
N ILE A 163 -21.92 -6.91 -3.30
CA ILE A 163 -22.23 -6.18 -4.54
C ILE A 163 -21.15 -6.33 -5.62
N ALA A 164 -20.04 -7.02 -5.32
CA ALA A 164 -18.94 -7.25 -6.24
C ALA A 164 -19.26 -8.36 -7.25
N THR A 165 -19.05 -8.07 -8.52
CA THR A 165 -19.40 -8.99 -9.64
C THR A 165 -18.19 -9.41 -10.48
N GLY A 166 -16.99 -9.01 -10.09
CA GLY A 166 -15.75 -9.30 -10.83
C GLY A 166 -15.23 -10.72 -10.61
N ASP A 167 -14.25 -11.09 -11.41
CA ASP A 167 -13.55 -12.37 -11.35
C ASP A 167 -12.54 -12.40 -10.18
N PHE A 168 -12.04 -11.23 -9.80
CA PHE A 168 -11.16 -11.02 -8.66
C PHE A 168 -11.74 -9.97 -7.72
N ILE A 169 -11.63 -10.24 -6.44
CA ILE A 169 -11.95 -9.30 -5.36
C ILE A 169 -10.63 -8.70 -4.87
N ALA A 170 -10.52 -7.40 -4.87
CA ALA A 170 -9.38 -6.66 -4.36
C ALA A 170 -9.83 -5.66 -3.28
N PHE A 171 -8.92 -5.26 -2.42
CA PHE A 171 -9.22 -4.44 -1.26
C PHE A 171 -8.45 -3.13 -1.32
N ALA A 172 -9.12 -2.06 -0.93
CA ALA A 172 -8.50 -0.76 -0.79
C ALA A 172 -9.13 0.02 0.37
N ASP A 173 -8.32 0.81 1.06
CA ASP A 173 -8.81 1.73 2.07
C ASP A 173 -9.34 3.02 1.42
N HIS A 174 -10.29 3.64 2.08
CA HIS A 174 -11.07 4.75 1.54
C HIS A 174 -10.29 6.06 1.34
N ASP A 175 -9.09 6.15 1.87
CA ASP A 175 -8.24 7.35 1.84
C ASP A 175 -6.92 7.16 1.09
N ASP A 176 -6.72 5.98 0.48
CA ASP A 176 -5.53 5.60 -0.24
C ASP A 176 -5.61 5.88 -1.75
N GLU A 177 -4.54 5.62 -2.47
CA GLU A 177 -4.47 5.79 -3.93
C GLU A 177 -3.70 4.64 -4.59
N LEU A 178 -4.09 4.30 -5.82
CA LEU A 178 -3.36 3.33 -6.64
C LEU A 178 -2.48 4.03 -7.67
N THR A 179 -1.36 3.38 -8.05
CA THR A 179 -0.63 3.84 -9.24
C THR A 179 -1.46 3.63 -10.51
N PRO A 180 -1.31 4.46 -11.56
CA PRO A 180 -2.18 4.40 -12.74
C PRO A 180 -2.05 3.11 -13.57
N ASP A 181 -1.02 2.30 -13.31
CA ASP A 181 -0.79 1.01 -13.97
C ASP A 181 -1.02 -0.22 -13.06
N ALA A 182 -1.57 -0.02 -11.86
CA ALA A 182 -1.75 -1.09 -10.89
C ALA A 182 -2.55 -2.26 -11.45
N LEU A 183 -3.73 -1.99 -12.00
CA LEU A 183 -4.60 -3.02 -12.55
C LEU A 183 -3.99 -3.69 -13.80
N PHE A 184 -3.31 -2.91 -14.63
CA PHE A 184 -2.59 -3.42 -15.79
C PHE A 184 -1.52 -4.45 -15.38
N ARG A 185 -0.73 -4.17 -14.33
CA ARG A 185 0.30 -5.08 -13.83
C ARG A 185 -0.30 -6.38 -13.28
N CYS A 186 -1.38 -6.29 -12.53
CA CYS A 186 -2.10 -7.48 -12.06
C CYS A 186 -2.62 -8.33 -13.23
N VAL A 187 -3.30 -7.71 -14.20
CA VAL A 187 -3.85 -8.42 -15.35
C VAL A 187 -2.75 -8.99 -16.26
N LYS A 188 -1.62 -8.30 -16.39
CA LYS A 188 -0.47 -8.81 -17.11
C LYS A 188 0.04 -10.10 -16.45
N ALA A 189 0.23 -10.14 -15.14
CA ALA A 189 0.62 -11.34 -14.41
C ALA A 189 -0.37 -12.51 -14.63
N LEU A 190 -1.68 -12.22 -14.59
CA LEU A 190 -2.73 -13.22 -14.84
C LEU A 190 -2.74 -13.76 -16.29
N ASN A 191 -2.25 -12.99 -17.26
CA ASN A 191 -2.08 -13.46 -18.63
C ASN A 191 -0.79 -14.25 -18.82
N GLU A 192 0.25 -13.99 -18.04
CA GLU A 192 1.50 -14.75 -18.02
C GLU A 192 1.32 -16.10 -17.33
N ASP A 193 0.50 -16.17 -16.27
CA ASP A 193 0.14 -17.41 -15.57
C ASP A 193 -1.35 -17.43 -15.18
N PRO A 194 -2.23 -18.04 -15.97
CA PRO A 194 -3.66 -18.14 -15.68
C PRO A 194 -4.03 -18.95 -14.42
N GLU A 195 -3.08 -19.72 -13.87
CA GLU A 195 -3.29 -20.49 -12.64
C GLU A 195 -3.18 -19.67 -11.36
N LEU A 196 -2.77 -18.41 -11.47
CA LEU A 196 -2.68 -17.50 -10.32
C LEU A 196 -4.07 -17.26 -9.71
N LYS A 197 -4.13 -17.35 -8.39
CA LYS A 197 -5.37 -17.20 -7.61
C LYS A 197 -5.35 -16.01 -6.68
N VAL A 198 -4.18 -15.64 -6.22
CA VAL A 198 -3.94 -14.52 -5.32
C VAL A 198 -2.74 -13.73 -5.84
N LEU A 199 -2.89 -12.41 -5.90
CA LEU A 199 -1.81 -11.49 -6.22
C LEU A 199 -1.69 -10.45 -5.11
N TYR A 200 -0.47 -10.05 -4.81
CA TYR A 200 -0.19 -8.90 -3.96
C TYR A 200 0.97 -8.10 -4.53
N SER A 201 1.05 -6.83 -4.17
CA SER A 201 2.12 -5.95 -4.65
C SER A 201 2.90 -5.31 -3.53
N ASP A 202 4.01 -4.66 -3.88
CA ASP A 202 4.67 -3.70 -3.01
C ASP A 202 3.78 -2.48 -2.79
N GLU A 203 4.05 -1.77 -1.70
CA GLU A 203 3.37 -0.53 -1.33
C GLU A 203 4.36 0.50 -0.79
N ASP A 204 3.95 1.74 -0.72
CA ASP A 204 4.66 2.78 0.02
C ASP A 204 3.68 3.61 0.84
N LYS A 205 4.22 4.55 1.60
CA LYS A 205 3.42 5.52 2.32
C LYS A 205 3.38 6.85 1.59
N MET A 206 2.23 7.50 1.67
CA MET A 206 1.96 8.80 1.08
C MET A 206 1.60 9.82 2.16
N SER A 207 2.05 11.07 1.98
CA SER A 207 1.66 12.17 2.88
C SER A 207 0.18 12.52 2.71
N MET A 208 -0.40 13.19 3.71
CA MET A 208 -1.81 13.62 3.73
C MET A 208 -2.24 14.40 2.49
N ASP A 209 -1.33 15.18 1.91
CA ASP A 209 -1.56 15.98 0.71
C ASP A 209 -1.33 15.22 -0.61
N GLY A 210 -0.90 13.95 -0.55
CA GLY A 210 -0.63 13.12 -1.73
C GLY A 210 0.66 13.43 -2.48
N HIS A 211 1.51 14.34 -2.00
CA HIS A 211 2.65 14.82 -2.77
C HIS A 211 3.99 14.15 -2.45
N LYS A 212 4.11 13.49 -1.30
CA LYS A 212 5.36 12.86 -0.86
C LYS A 212 5.14 11.38 -0.61
N PHE A 213 5.98 10.56 -1.23
CA PHE A 213 6.03 9.12 -1.01
C PHE A 213 7.24 8.77 -0.14
N PHE A 214 7.08 7.84 0.82
CA PHE A 214 8.13 7.48 1.77
C PHE A 214 7.91 6.08 2.34
N GLN A 215 8.90 5.54 3.03
CA GLN A 215 8.85 4.22 3.66
C GLN A 215 8.29 3.12 2.75
N PRO A 216 8.94 2.84 1.59
CA PRO A 216 8.50 1.74 0.74
C PRO A 216 8.59 0.41 1.49
N HIS A 217 7.61 -0.43 1.25
CA HIS A 217 7.57 -1.81 1.70
C HIS A 217 7.74 -2.70 0.46
N PHE A 218 8.99 -3.07 0.16
CA PHE A 218 9.32 -4.07 -0.83
C PHE A 218 9.15 -5.45 -0.20
N LYS A 219 8.18 -6.19 -0.67
CA LYS A 219 7.76 -7.45 -0.09
C LYS A 219 8.55 -8.61 -0.68
N PRO A 220 8.77 -9.71 0.05
CA PRO A 220 9.29 -10.94 -0.53
C PRO A 220 8.25 -11.64 -1.39
N ASP A 221 8.67 -12.65 -2.15
CA ASP A 221 7.75 -13.65 -2.67
C ASP A 221 7.00 -14.34 -1.52
N PHE A 222 5.89 -15.01 -1.85
CA PHE A 222 5.02 -15.57 -0.81
C PHE A 222 5.75 -16.52 0.12
N ASP A 223 5.70 -16.22 1.40
CA ASP A 223 6.26 -16.97 2.50
C ASP A 223 5.22 -17.11 3.62
N LEU A 224 4.73 -18.32 3.84
CA LEU A 224 3.70 -18.60 4.83
C LEU A 224 4.19 -18.39 6.27
N ASP A 225 5.44 -18.76 6.56
CA ASP A 225 6.01 -18.61 7.91
C ASP A 225 6.13 -17.13 8.28
N LEU A 226 6.52 -16.30 7.31
CA LEU A 226 6.54 -14.86 7.49
C LEU A 226 5.12 -14.30 7.66
N LEU A 227 4.15 -14.75 6.86
CA LEU A 227 2.75 -14.30 6.97
C LEU A 227 2.13 -14.65 8.32
N CYS A 228 2.45 -15.83 8.87
CA CYS A 228 2.03 -16.23 10.21
C CYS A 228 2.66 -15.36 11.32
N SER A 229 3.79 -14.71 11.02
CA SER A 229 4.51 -13.87 11.99
C SER A 229 4.09 -12.39 11.91
N VAL A 230 3.77 -11.90 10.72
CA VAL A 230 3.39 -10.50 10.45
C VAL A 230 2.59 -10.41 9.16
N ASN A 231 1.53 -9.60 9.16
CA ASN A 231 0.82 -9.27 7.91
C ASN A 231 1.70 -8.37 7.03
N TYR A 232 2.52 -8.99 6.18
CA TYR A 232 3.36 -8.25 5.23
C TYR A 232 2.66 -7.99 3.88
N ILE A 233 1.54 -8.69 3.62
CA ILE A 233 0.82 -8.58 2.33
C ILE A 233 0.02 -7.29 2.26
N CYS A 234 -0.81 -6.98 3.27
CA CYS A 234 -1.65 -5.77 3.35
C CYS A 234 -2.29 -5.37 2.00
N HIS A 235 -1.81 -4.28 1.41
CA HIS A 235 -2.26 -3.74 0.13
C HIS A 235 -1.10 -3.75 -0.90
N LEU A 236 -1.34 -3.83 -2.19
CA LEU A 236 -2.54 -4.25 -2.85
C LEU A 236 -2.69 -5.77 -2.70
N LEU A 237 -3.89 -6.23 -2.39
CA LEU A 237 -4.25 -7.64 -2.40
C LEU A 237 -5.40 -7.85 -3.40
N ALA A 238 -5.28 -8.85 -4.28
CA ALA A 238 -6.37 -9.30 -5.17
C ALA A 238 -6.50 -10.82 -5.10
N VAL A 239 -7.70 -11.30 -4.82
CA VAL A 239 -8.03 -12.71 -4.63
C VAL A 239 -9.07 -13.12 -5.66
N ARG A 240 -8.86 -14.24 -6.35
CA ARG A 240 -9.86 -14.77 -7.27
C ARG A 240 -11.14 -15.11 -6.52
N LYS A 241 -12.29 -14.74 -7.11
CA LYS A 241 -13.59 -14.80 -6.45
C LYS A 241 -13.90 -16.18 -5.85
N ASP A 242 -13.62 -17.26 -6.57
CA ASP A 242 -13.85 -18.62 -6.07
C ASP A 242 -12.97 -19.00 -4.87
N VAL A 243 -11.78 -18.42 -4.75
CA VAL A 243 -10.91 -18.57 -3.57
C VAL A 243 -11.47 -17.78 -2.40
N ALA A 244 -11.87 -16.54 -2.62
CA ALA A 244 -12.51 -15.70 -1.59
C ALA A 244 -13.80 -16.35 -1.05
N GLU A 245 -14.64 -16.89 -1.93
CA GLU A 245 -15.88 -17.61 -1.55
C GLU A 245 -15.58 -18.85 -0.70
N ARG A 246 -14.57 -19.65 -1.05
CA ARG A 246 -14.17 -20.83 -0.24
C ARG A 246 -13.51 -20.46 1.07
N ALA A 247 -12.75 -19.39 1.11
CA ALA A 247 -12.17 -18.87 2.34
C ALA A 247 -13.24 -18.33 3.29
N GLY A 248 -14.39 -17.92 2.76
CA GLY A 248 -15.50 -17.34 3.51
C GLY A 248 -15.33 -15.86 3.79
N SER A 249 -16.36 -15.25 4.35
CA SER A 249 -16.41 -13.82 4.64
C SER A 249 -15.39 -13.37 5.69
N TYR A 250 -15.17 -12.07 5.78
CA TYR A 250 -14.51 -11.46 6.93
C TYR A 250 -15.28 -11.76 8.23
N GLN A 251 -14.56 -12.05 9.30
CA GLN A 251 -15.15 -12.46 10.57
C GLN A 251 -14.97 -11.38 11.62
N SER A 252 -16.07 -10.86 12.17
CA SER A 252 -16.08 -9.78 13.17
C SER A 252 -15.33 -10.14 14.46
N ALA A 253 -15.12 -11.45 14.73
CA ALA A 253 -14.29 -11.91 15.85
C ALA A 253 -12.81 -11.50 15.69
N PHE A 254 -12.37 -11.15 14.48
CA PHE A 254 -11.00 -10.73 14.15
C PHE A 254 -10.90 -9.25 13.78
N ASP A 255 -11.90 -8.42 14.11
CA ASP A 255 -11.83 -6.98 13.85
C ASP A 255 -10.56 -6.36 14.43
N GLY A 256 -9.80 -5.64 13.58
CA GLY A 256 -8.45 -5.14 13.87
C GLY A 256 -7.31 -6.04 13.35
N ALA A 257 -7.59 -7.30 13.00
CA ALA A 257 -6.68 -8.24 12.33
C ALA A 257 -7.41 -9.03 11.22
N GLN A 258 -8.57 -8.56 10.79
CA GLN A 258 -9.46 -9.21 9.84
C GLN A 258 -8.79 -9.51 8.50
N ASP A 259 -7.88 -8.62 8.05
CA ASP A 259 -7.14 -8.79 6.80
C ASP A 259 -6.16 -9.96 6.87
N LEU A 260 -5.45 -10.11 8.01
CA LEU A 260 -4.54 -11.22 8.24
C LEU A 260 -5.30 -12.54 8.30
N ASP A 261 -6.40 -12.60 9.03
CA ASP A 261 -7.27 -13.79 9.09
C ASP A 261 -7.75 -14.19 7.69
N PHE A 262 -8.24 -13.22 6.93
CA PHE A 262 -8.78 -13.48 5.59
C PHE A 262 -7.70 -13.98 4.63
N ILE A 263 -6.53 -13.34 4.56
CA ILE A 263 -5.45 -13.77 3.65
C ILE A 263 -4.88 -15.14 4.03
N LEU A 264 -4.78 -15.46 5.32
CA LEU A 264 -4.37 -16.80 5.77
C LEU A 264 -5.35 -17.86 5.25
N ARG A 265 -6.67 -17.69 5.43
CA ARG A 265 -7.69 -18.58 4.89
C ARG A 265 -7.66 -18.66 3.36
N CYS A 266 -7.42 -17.55 2.67
CA CYS A 266 -7.22 -17.54 1.22
C CYS A 266 -5.97 -18.32 0.81
N SER A 267 -4.88 -18.24 1.57
CA SER A 267 -3.62 -18.92 1.27
C SER A 267 -3.77 -20.45 1.35
N GLU A 268 -4.61 -20.95 2.24
CA GLU A 268 -4.95 -22.38 2.33
C GLU A 268 -5.72 -22.89 1.10
N GLN A 269 -6.50 -22.01 0.47
CA GLN A 269 -7.32 -22.35 -0.69
C GLN A 269 -6.60 -22.10 -2.03
N ALA A 270 -5.55 -21.29 -2.03
CA ALA A 270 -4.83 -20.90 -3.23
C ALA A 270 -3.59 -21.76 -3.45
N LYS A 271 -3.53 -22.45 -4.61
CA LYS A 271 -2.33 -23.21 -4.99
C LYS A 271 -1.17 -22.32 -5.42
N LYS A 272 -1.46 -21.13 -5.96
CA LYS A 272 -0.47 -20.16 -6.44
C LYS A 272 -0.81 -18.77 -5.94
N ILE A 273 0.14 -18.16 -5.26
CA ILE A 273 0.13 -16.79 -4.78
C ILE A 273 1.30 -16.07 -5.42
N TYR A 274 1.09 -14.93 -6.02
CA TYR A 274 2.09 -14.22 -6.79
C TYR A 274 2.35 -12.81 -6.27
N HIS A 275 3.61 -12.50 -6.08
CA HIS A 275 4.07 -11.17 -5.76
C HIS A 275 4.32 -10.38 -7.05
N VAL A 276 3.65 -9.26 -7.22
CA VAL A 276 3.95 -8.27 -8.27
C VAL A 276 4.98 -7.30 -7.71
N PRO A 277 6.29 -7.41 -8.07
CA PRO A 277 7.36 -6.64 -7.43
C PRO A 277 7.39 -5.19 -7.95
N LYS A 278 6.33 -4.46 -7.66
CA LYS A 278 6.11 -3.06 -8.03
C LYS A 278 5.32 -2.36 -6.94
N ILE A 279 5.66 -1.10 -6.66
CA ILE A 279 4.81 -0.22 -5.85
C ILE A 279 3.57 0.09 -6.69
N LEU A 280 2.44 -0.50 -6.30
CA LEU A 280 1.14 -0.31 -6.96
C LEU A 280 0.11 0.38 -6.06
N TYR A 281 0.43 0.57 -4.80
CA TYR A 281 -0.46 1.09 -3.78
C TYR A 281 0.25 2.12 -2.92
N HIS A 282 -0.43 3.23 -2.62
CA HIS A 282 0.04 4.34 -1.80
C HIS A 282 -0.83 4.48 -0.56
N TRP A 283 -0.30 4.07 0.58
CA TRP A 283 -0.97 4.15 1.87
C TRP A 283 -0.85 5.55 2.47
N ARG A 284 -1.98 6.25 2.62
CA ARG A 284 -2.01 7.61 3.17
C ARG A 284 -1.78 7.58 4.68
N CYS A 285 -0.74 8.30 5.13
CA CYS A 285 -0.40 8.38 6.54
C CYS A 285 -0.97 9.65 7.16
N HIS A 286 -1.85 9.46 8.15
CA HIS A 286 -2.27 10.50 9.07
C HIS A 286 -1.14 10.69 10.09
N MET A 287 -0.39 11.80 9.98
CA MET A 287 0.62 12.16 10.97
C MET A 287 -0.09 12.98 12.04
N ASP A 288 -0.54 12.31 13.09
CA ASP A 288 -0.99 12.95 14.33
C ASP A 288 0.20 13.31 15.22
#